data_d3f34161eb04bceb2c493b05aa6b5683
#
_entry.id   d3f34161eb04bceb2c493b05aa6b5683
#
_cell.length_a   1.000
_cell.length_b   1.000
_cell.length_c   1.000
_cell.angle_alpha   90.00
_cell.angle_beta   90.00
_cell.angle_gamma   90.00
#
_symmetry.space_group_name_H-M   'P 1'
#
loop_
_entity.id
_entity.type
_entity.pdbx_description
1 polymer ?
#
loop_
_entity_poly.entity_id
_entity_poly.type
_entity_poly.pdbx_seq_one_letter_code
_entity_poly.pdbx_strand_id
1 'polypeptide(L)'
;RLRLLNDYIPLVSNWALCDCAVGSLSFKPGDSEKVWDFAARLLRSHEEYRVRFGAVLTCFCLKRAIPLDTLLGELSRADTSEFYAMMGVAWAYAELFKLDNDRVLGFLSERHADLRTTRKALSKICDSLTTTEEYRTRIKEIRKTLK
;
A
#
# COMPACT_ATOMS: atom_id res chain seq x y z
N ARG A 1 20.87 7.86 1.85
CA ARG A 1 19.85 6.95 2.47
C ARG A 1 19.30 5.95 1.45
N LEU A 2 18.80 6.37 0.28
CA LEU A 2 18.25 5.43 -0.74
C LEU A 2 19.28 4.39 -1.21
N ARG A 3 20.57 4.76 -1.31
CA ARG A 3 21.64 3.81 -1.64
C ARG A 3 21.78 2.71 -0.58
N LEU A 4 21.75 3.08 0.70
CA LEU A 4 21.78 2.10 1.79
C LEU A 4 20.56 1.17 1.80
N LEU A 5 19.40 1.67 1.38
CA LEU A 5 18.21 0.82 1.25
C LEU A 5 18.35 -0.21 0.12
N ASN A 6 19.00 0.13 -1.00
CA ASN A 6 19.29 -0.85 -2.04
C ASN A 6 20.14 -2.02 -1.54
N ASP A 7 21.09 -1.74 -0.63
CA ASP A 7 21.95 -2.77 -0.05
C ASP A 7 21.22 -3.56 1.06
N TYR A 8 20.27 -2.92 1.76
CA TYR A 8 19.52 -3.53 2.87
C TYR A 8 18.35 -4.41 2.39
N ILE A 9 17.58 -3.97 1.41
CA ILE A 9 16.35 -4.65 0.98
C ILE A 9 16.57 -6.13 0.60
N PRO A 10 17.66 -6.52 -0.09
CA PRO A 10 17.94 -7.94 -0.37
C PRO A 10 18.12 -8.82 0.87
N LEU A 11 18.40 -8.22 2.03
CA LEU A 11 18.57 -8.91 3.31
C LEU A 11 17.26 -9.07 4.09
N VAL A 12 16.19 -8.44 3.63
CA VAL A 12 14.88 -8.51 4.28
C VAL A 12 14.26 -9.88 4.04
N SER A 13 14.07 -10.64 5.11
CA SER A 13 13.56 -12.01 5.10
C SER A 13 12.21 -12.16 5.80
N ASN A 14 11.67 -11.09 6.38
CA ASN A 14 10.36 -11.07 7.03
C ASN A 14 9.76 -9.67 7.05
N TRP A 15 8.45 -9.62 7.32
CA TRP A 15 7.69 -8.38 7.33
C TRP A 15 8.15 -7.38 8.40
N ALA A 16 8.61 -7.86 9.56
CA ALA A 16 9.02 -6.98 10.66
C ALA A 16 10.30 -6.19 10.30
N LEU A 17 11.29 -6.82 9.66
CA LEU A 17 12.47 -6.13 9.16
C LEU A 17 12.11 -5.05 8.14
N CYS A 18 11.17 -5.35 7.25
CA CYS A 18 10.66 -4.40 6.26
C CYS A 18 10.00 -3.18 6.94
N ASP A 19 9.02 -3.42 7.77
CA ASP A 19 8.15 -2.39 8.34
C ASP A 19 8.91 -1.53 9.36
N CYS A 20 9.76 -2.13 10.20
CA CYS A 20 10.62 -1.39 11.13
C CYS A 20 11.63 -0.51 10.40
N ALA A 21 12.24 -1.00 9.31
CA ALA A 21 13.14 -0.19 8.52
C ALA A 21 12.43 1.04 7.94
N VAL A 22 11.27 0.86 7.31
CA VAL A 22 10.49 1.98 6.76
C VAL A 22 10.03 2.93 7.88
N GLY A 23 9.56 2.40 9.01
CA GLY A 23 9.12 3.20 10.15
C GLY A 23 10.22 4.08 10.77
N SER A 24 11.50 3.70 10.58
CA SER A 24 12.66 4.49 11.04
C SER A 24 13.11 5.56 10.03
N LEU A 25 12.54 5.57 8.82
CA LEU A 25 12.93 6.52 7.77
C LEU A 25 12.24 7.87 7.96
N SER A 26 13.00 8.91 7.72
CA SER A 26 12.50 10.26 7.55
C SER A 26 13.14 10.88 6.32
N PHE A 27 12.34 11.52 5.49
CA PHE A 27 12.79 12.21 4.28
C PHE A 27 12.46 13.70 4.37
N LYS A 28 13.28 14.53 3.75
CA LYS A 28 12.97 15.96 3.61
C LYS A 28 11.85 16.12 2.57
N PRO A 29 10.98 17.13 2.70
CA PRO A 29 9.92 17.37 1.71
C PRO A 29 10.41 17.46 0.27
N GLY A 30 11.59 18.06 0.04
CA GLY A 30 12.21 18.16 -1.30
C GLY A 30 12.75 16.84 -1.87
N ASP A 31 12.76 15.74 -1.11
CA ASP A 31 13.21 14.42 -1.58
C ASP A 31 12.04 13.54 -2.04
N SER A 32 10.80 14.01 -1.93
CA SER A 32 9.60 13.18 -2.16
C SER A 32 9.56 12.53 -3.54
N GLU A 33 9.92 13.24 -4.61
CA GLU A 33 9.97 12.67 -5.96
C GLU A 33 10.99 11.55 -6.08
N LYS A 34 12.21 11.74 -5.54
CA LYS A 34 13.27 10.71 -5.57
C LYS A 34 12.87 9.47 -4.75
N VAL A 35 12.20 9.68 -3.61
CA VAL A 35 11.69 8.59 -2.77
C VAL A 35 10.56 7.88 -3.48
N TRP A 36 9.69 8.62 -4.18
CA TRP A 36 8.62 8.05 -4.99
C TRP A 36 9.16 7.20 -6.15
N ASP A 37 10.11 7.69 -6.92
CA ASP A 37 10.76 6.93 -7.99
C ASP A 37 11.38 5.63 -7.47
N PHE A 38 11.95 5.69 -6.28
CA PHE A 38 12.50 4.50 -5.62
C PHE A 38 11.38 3.53 -5.22
N ALA A 39 10.32 4.00 -4.56
CA ALA A 39 9.18 3.17 -4.15
C ALA A 39 8.46 2.54 -5.35
N ALA A 40 8.23 3.30 -6.42
CA ALA A 40 7.59 2.81 -7.64
C ALA A 40 8.41 1.70 -8.32
N ARG A 41 9.74 1.80 -8.35
CA ARG A 41 10.59 0.71 -8.84
C ARG A 41 10.48 -0.55 -8.00
N LEU A 42 10.38 -0.41 -6.68
CA LEU A 42 10.19 -1.55 -5.78
C LEU A 42 8.81 -2.21 -5.99
N LEU A 43 7.75 -1.42 -6.17
CA LEU A 43 6.40 -1.93 -6.45
C LEU A 43 6.32 -2.72 -7.75
N ARG A 44 7.15 -2.38 -8.76
CA ARG A 44 7.22 -3.08 -10.05
C ARG A 44 8.12 -4.33 -10.02
N SER A 45 8.69 -4.68 -8.88
CA SER A 45 9.46 -5.91 -8.71
C SER A 45 8.55 -7.14 -8.66
N HIS A 46 9.11 -8.31 -8.91
CA HIS A 46 8.48 -9.62 -8.65
C HIS A 46 8.98 -10.26 -7.35
N GLU A 47 9.85 -9.58 -6.61
CA GLU A 47 10.36 -10.06 -5.33
C GLU A 47 9.47 -9.60 -4.17
N GLU A 48 8.96 -10.54 -3.39
CA GLU A 48 7.96 -10.34 -2.34
C GLU A 48 8.25 -9.14 -1.42
N TYR A 49 9.44 -9.12 -0.83
CA TYR A 49 9.78 -8.07 0.13
C TYR A 49 10.18 -6.74 -0.52
N ARG A 50 10.54 -6.73 -1.80
CA ARG A 50 10.70 -5.48 -2.55
C ARG A 50 9.35 -4.80 -2.76
N VAL A 51 8.36 -5.56 -3.22
CA VAL A 51 6.99 -5.07 -3.39
C VAL A 51 6.42 -4.57 -2.06
N ARG A 52 6.57 -5.37 -0.98
CA ARG A 52 6.14 -4.95 0.35
C ARG A 52 6.82 -3.66 0.78
N PHE A 53 8.13 -3.55 0.62
CA PHE A 53 8.89 -2.35 1.00
C PHE A 53 8.39 -1.10 0.25
N GLY A 54 8.15 -1.21 -1.05
CA GLY A 54 7.55 -0.15 -1.87
C GLY A 54 6.17 0.26 -1.37
N ALA A 55 5.30 -0.71 -1.06
CA ALA A 55 3.96 -0.46 -0.54
C ALA A 55 3.99 0.24 0.84
N VAL A 56 4.85 -0.20 1.74
CA VAL A 56 4.98 0.40 3.08
C VAL A 56 5.59 1.81 3.00
N LEU A 57 6.59 2.05 2.12
CA LEU A 57 7.08 3.41 1.82
C LEU A 57 5.96 4.32 1.33
N THR A 58 5.11 3.83 0.44
CA THR A 58 3.98 4.58 -0.11
C THR A 58 3.05 5.06 0.99
N CYS A 59 2.63 4.19 1.90
CA CYS A 59 1.66 4.57 2.91
C CYS A 59 2.26 5.31 4.12
N PHE A 60 3.52 5.13 4.45
CA PHE A 60 4.14 5.81 5.59
C PHE A 60 4.81 7.13 5.23
N CYS A 61 5.58 7.15 4.15
CA CYS A 61 6.45 8.28 3.83
C CYS A 61 5.87 9.19 2.74
N LEU A 62 5.02 8.68 1.85
CA LEU A 62 4.66 9.35 0.60
C LEU A 62 3.18 9.73 0.49
N LYS A 63 2.30 9.18 1.33
CA LYS A 63 0.85 9.34 1.19
C LYS A 63 0.32 10.78 1.18
N ARG A 64 1.09 11.75 1.67
CA ARG A 64 0.73 13.18 1.65
C ARG A 64 1.57 14.01 0.67
N ALA A 65 2.59 13.41 0.08
CA ALA A 65 3.52 14.08 -0.80
C ALA A 65 3.24 13.81 -2.29
N ILE A 66 2.61 12.68 -2.59
CA ILE A 66 2.29 12.24 -3.95
C ILE A 66 0.76 12.21 -4.11
N PRO A 67 0.21 12.61 -5.28
CA PRO A 67 -1.23 12.58 -5.53
C PRO A 67 -1.83 11.18 -5.32
N LEU A 68 -2.99 11.12 -4.65
CA LEU A 68 -3.65 9.86 -4.28
C LEU A 68 -3.87 8.93 -5.49
N ASP A 69 -4.35 9.46 -6.60
CA ASP A 69 -4.60 8.67 -7.82
C ASP A 69 -3.32 8.05 -8.39
N THR A 70 -2.19 8.74 -8.27
CA THR A 70 -0.88 8.22 -8.66
C THR A 70 -0.50 7.03 -7.77
N LEU A 71 -0.70 7.15 -6.46
CA LEU A 71 -0.42 6.08 -5.50
C LEU A 71 -1.31 4.87 -5.75
N LEU A 72 -2.62 5.07 -5.92
CA LEU A 72 -3.58 4.01 -6.19
C LEU A 72 -3.26 3.27 -7.48
N GLY A 73 -2.97 4.02 -8.55
CA GLY A 73 -2.63 3.46 -9.85
C GLY A 73 -1.34 2.64 -9.85
N GLU A 74 -0.32 3.04 -9.10
CA GLU A 74 0.92 2.26 -9.02
C GLU A 74 0.75 1.01 -8.16
N LEU A 75 0.05 1.11 -7.03
CA LEU A 75 -0.26 -0.04 -6.16
C LEU A 75 -1.09 -1.10 -6.91
N SER A 76 -1.96 -0.71 -7.84
CA SER A 76 -2.77 -1.66 -8.61
C SER A 76 -1.98 -2.51 -9.60
N ARG A 77 -0.78 -2.05 -9.99
CA ARG A 77 0.12 -2.76 -10.90
C ARG A 77 1.14 -3.64 -10.19
N ALA A 78 1.20 -3.56 -8.87
CA ALA A 78 2.16 -4.31 -8.07
C ALA A 78 1.89 -5.83 -8.18
N ASP A 79 2.94 -6.63 -8.24
CA ASP A 79 2.83 -8.09 -8.17
C ASP A 79 2.46 -8.51 -6.75
N THR A 80 1.23 -8.97 -6.59
CA THR A 80 0.68 -9.43 -5.30
C THR A 80 0.45 -10.94 -5.26
N SER A 81 1.16 -11.70 -6.10
CA SER A 81 1.12 -13.17 -6.11
C SER A 81 1.59 -13.76 -4.78
N GLU A 82 2.63 -13.19 -4.20
CA GLU A 82 3.19 -13.60 -2.92
C GLU A 82 2.44 -12.97 -1.73
N PHE A 83 2.42 -13.71 -0.59
CA PHE A 83 1.58 -13.37 0.56
C PHE A 83 1.93 -12.03 1.21
N TYR A 84 3.20 -11.78 1.50
CA TYR A 84 3.61 -10.55 2.20
C TYR A 84 3.62 -9.33 1.28
N ALA A 85 3.80 -9.50 -0.04
CA ALA A 85 3.57 -8.47 -1.04
C ALA A 85 2.09 -8.04 -1.04
N MET A 86 1.18 -9.01 -1.18
CA MET A 86 -0.27 -8.77 -1.13
C MET A 86 -0.70 -8.09 0.18
N MET A 87 -0.19 -8.55 1.33
CA MET A 87 -0.50 -7.95 2.62
C MET A 87 -0.01 -6.51 2.75
N GLY A 88 1.17 -6.20 2.19
CA GLY A 88 1.74 -4.84 2.17
C GLY A 88 0.90 -3.89 1.32
N VAL A 89 0.54 -4.31 0.09
CA VAL A 89 -0.30 -3.51 -0.81
C VAL A 89 -1.70 -3.32 -0.23
N ALA A 90 -2.31 -4.36 0.33
CA ALA A 90 -3.62 -4.26 1.00
C ALA A 90 -3.58 -3.30 2.20
N TRP A 91 -2.48 -3.27 2.95
CA TRP A 91 -2.30 -2.32 4.04
C TRP A 91 -2.12 -0.89 3.52
N ALA A 92 -1.37 -0.70 2.44
CA ALA A 92 -1.23 0.60 1.82
C ALA A 92 -2.59 1.19 1.41
N TYR A 93 -3.47 0.41 0.77
CA TYR A 93 -4.84 0.85 0.48
C TYR A 93 -5.62 1.24 1.74
N ALA A 94 -5.51 0.48 2.82
CA ALA A 94 -6.18 0.81 4.08
C ALA A 94 -5.66 2.10 4.72
N GLU A 95 -4.37 2.40 4.58
CA GLU A 95 -3.80 3.67 5.04
C GLU A 95 -4.19 4.85 4.13
N LEU A 96 -4.26 4.64 2.81
CA LEU A 96 -4.72 5.65 1.87
C LEU A 96 -6.21 5.95 2.03
N PHE A 97 -7.03 4.97 2.43
CA PHE A 97 -8.44 5.16 2.75
C PHE A 97 -8.66 6.27 3.79
N LYS A 98 -7.74 6.46 4.73
CA LYS A 98 -7.82 7.53 5.75
C LYS A 98 -7.63 8.95 5.18
N LEU A 99 -7.15 9.09 3.94
CA LEU A 99 -7.00 10.38 3.26
C LEU A 99 -8.26 10.78 2.52
N ASP A 100 -8.86 9.84 1.80
CA ASP A 100 -10.10 10.02 1.04
C ASP A 100 -10.86 8.68 0.98
N ASN A 101 -11.86 8.55 1.84
CA ASN A 101 -12.61 7.32 2.01
C ASN A 101 -13.35 6.93 0.74
N ASP A 102 -14.06 7.89 0.11
CA ASP A 102 -14.89 7.63 -1.05
C ASP A 102 -14.07 7.30 -2.28
N ARG A 103 -12.98 8.05 -2.51
CA ARG A 103 -12.09 7.81 -3.65
C ARG A 103 -11.45 6.43 -3.59
N VAL A 104 -10.95 6.01 -2.43
CA VAL A 104 -10.31 4.69 -2.27
C VAL A 104 -11.33 3.57 -2.38
N LEU A 105 -12.52 3.69 -1.79
CA LEU A 105 -13.58 2.68 -1.95
C LEU A 105 -14.05 2.57 -3.39
N GLY A 106 -14.24 3.68 -4.10
CA GLY A 106 -14.55 3.69 -5.52
C GLY A 106 -13.53 2.89 -6.32
N PHE A 107 -12.24 3.22 -6.15
CA PHE A 107 -11.14 2.53 -6.81
C PHE A 107 -11.12 1.01 -6.56
N LEU A 108 -11.30 0.59 -5.31
CA LEU A 108 -11.35 -0.83 -4.95
C LEU A 108 -12.59 -1.54 -5.49
N SER A 109 -13.74 -0.87 -5.56
CA SER A 109 -14.98 -1.44 -6.09
C SER A 109 -14.97 -1.63 -7.61
N GLU A 110 -14.24 -0.77 -8.34
CA GLU A 110 -14.04 -0.81 -9.79
C GLU A 110 -13.05 -1.92 -10.23
N ARG A 111 -12.49 -2.68 -9.31
CA ARG A 111 -11.60 -3.83 -9.56
C ARG A 111 -10.30 -3.46 -10.29
N HIS A 112 -9.73 -2.32 -10.00
CA HIS A 112 -8.43 -1.93 -10.54
C HIS A 112 -7.25 -2.75 -9.96
N ALA A 113 -7.42 -3.34 -8.77
CA ALA A 113 -6.48 -4.28 -8.17
C ALA A 113 -6.99 -5.72 -8.26
N ASP A 114 -6.12 -6.71 -8.05
CA ASP A 114 -6.53 -8.12 -8.02
C ASP A 114 -7.54 -8.37 -6.88
N LEU A 115 -8.38 -9.40 -7.08
CA LEU A 115 -9.51 -9.67 -6.19
C LEU A 115 -9.06 -10.04 -4.76
N ARG A 116 -7.97 -10.80 -4.61
CA ARG A 116 -7.45 -11.23 -3.30
C ARG A 116 -6.94 -10.03 -2.50
N THR A 117 -6.18 -9.16 -3.13
CA THR A 117 -5.67 -7.91 -2.54
C THR A 117 -6.81 -6.97 -2.19
N THR A 118 -7.77 -6.78 -3.10
CA THR A 118 -8.96 -5.96 -2.86
C THR A 118 -9.75 -6.43 -1.64
N ARG A 119 -10.06 -7.73 -1.55
CA ARG A 119 -10.77 -8.30 -0.38
C ARG A 119 -10.00 -8.11 0.91
N LYS A 120 -8.67 -8.26 0.87
CA LYS A 120 -7.82 -8.07 2.04
C LYS A 120 -7.74 -6.60 2.47
N ALA A 121 -7.66 -5.67 1.52
CA ALA A 121 -7.71 -4.23 1.79
C ALA A 121 -9.02 -3.83 2.47
N LEU A 122 -10.16 -4.27 1.93
CA LEU A 122 -11.48 -4.02 2.50
C LEU A 122 -11.62 -4.62 3.92
N SER A 123 -11.04 -5.80 4.18
CA SER A 123 -10.99 -6.37 5.54
C SER A 123 -10.21 -5.47 6.49
N LYS A 124 -8.99 -5.06 6.10
CA LYS A 124 -8.15 -4.17 6.92
C LYS A 124 -8.80 -2.82 7.20
N ILE A 125 -9.53 -2.26 6.23
CA ILE A 125 -10.30 -1.02 6.43
C ILE A 125 -11.40 -1.25 7.48
N CYS A 126 -12.15 -2.35 7.39
CA CYS A 126 -13.19 -2.69 8.37
C CYS A 126 -12.64 -2.89 9.79
N ASP A 127 -11.45 -3.50 9.91
CA ASP A 127 -10.81 -3.78 11.21
C ASP A 127 -10.24 -2.53 11.88
N SER A 128 -10.10 -1.42 11.13
CA SER A 128 -9.57 -0.17 11.64
C SER A 128 -10.57 0.50 12.60
N LEU A 129 -10.07 0.94 13.77
CA LEU A 129 -10.86 1.67 14.77
C LEU A 129 -11.37 3.03 14.24
N THR A 130 -10.74 3.59 13.23
CA THR A 130 -11.12 4.88 12.64
C THR A 130 -12.20 4.76 11.56
N THR A 131 -12.59 3.55 11.17
CA THR A 131 -13.63 3.33 10.15
C THR A 131 -15.01 3.40 10.78
N THR A 132 -15.87 4.27 10.25
CA THR A 132 -17.25 4.44 10.74
C THR A 132 -18.16 3.27 10.35
N GLU A 133 -19.29 3.09 11.05
CA GLU A 133 -20.28 2.05 10.72
C GLU A 133 -20.89 2.24 9.33
N GLU A 134 -21.03 3.47 8.86
CA GLU A 134 -21.47 3.76 7.51
C GLU A 134 -20.55 3.11 6.48
N TYR A 135 -19.23 3.35 6.58
CA TYR A 135 -18.25 2.75 5.68
C TYR A 135 -18.15 1.25 5.82
N ARG A 136 -18.26 0.70 7.04
CA ARG A 136 -18.31 -0.76 7.25
C ARG A 136 -19.50 -1.39 6.53
N THR A 137 -20.67 -0.74 6.55
CA THR A 137 -21.86 -1.20 5.84
C THR A 137 -21.64 -1.15 4.33
N ARG A 138 -21.15 -0.05 3.79
CA ARG A 138 -20.78 0.07 2.37
C ARG A 138 -19.79 -1.00 1.92
N ILE A 139 -18.77 -1.26 2.71
CA ILE A 139 -17.77 -2.31 2.43
C ILE A 139 -18.41 -3.70 2.41
N LYS A 140 -19.33 -4.00 3.32
CA LYS A 140 -20.07 -5.27 3.30
C LYS A 140 -20.85 -5.46 1.99
N GLU A 141 -21.49 -4.41 1.48
CA GLU A 141 -22.19 -4.46 0.19
C GLU A 141 -21.21 -4.64 -0.98
N ILE A 142 -20.12 -3.88 -1.02
CA ILE A 142 -19.08 -4.04 -2.05
C ILE A 142 -18.56 -5.49 -2.06
N ARG A 143 -18.29 -6.09 -0.89
CA ARG A 143 -17.78 -7.47 -0.80
C ARG A 143 -18.76 -8.51 -1.36
N LYS A 144 -20.06 -8.27 -1.34
CA LYS A 144 -21.06 -9.16 -1.96
C LYS A 144 -20.97 -9.16 -3.49
N THR A 145 -20.57 -8.04 -4.09
CA THR A 145 -20.42 -7.90 -5.55
C THR A 145 -19.07 -8.39 -6.06
N LEU A 146 -18.08 -8.55 -5.18
CA LEU A 146 -16.75 -9.06 -5.49
C LEU A 146 -16.76 -10.61 -5.46
N LYS A 147 -17.33 -11.22 -6.50
CA LYS A 147 -17.33 -12.68 -6.69
C LYS A 147 -16.22 -13.14 -7.60
#